data_d1c7b9220e56eec9c909de27239e1cac
#
_entry.id   d1c7b9220e56eec9c909de27239e1cac
#
_cell.length_a   1.000
_cell.length_b   1.000
_cell.length_c   1.000
_cell.angle_alpha   90.00
_cell.angle_beta   90.00
_cell.angle_gamma   90.00
#
_symmetry.space_group_name_H-M   'P 1'
#
loop_
_entity.id
_entity.type
_entity.pdbx_description
1 polymer ?
#
loop_
_entity_poly.entity_id
_entity_poly.type
_entity_poly.pdbx_seq_one_letter_code
_entity_poly.pdbx_strand_id
1 'polypeptide(L)'
;MFGINIYEKRIIVFFVLLVTVVMMQSQDVKNPVWPHNWPDPTVWQAEDGQYFCVATNPRRILSSHNLFDWTTSDFSPIDDESWEKMQSISHHFWAPDVAVVNGRRLLYISLYNSAEDSKIGVLKEVSPGHFQFHGIITSSNDTGIDDTIDPEVVTDAKTGKVWLFFGSVGGIHRIELSHDGLSVKKNAKYVHVAGLSVRESPSRSNVFEGCYLHKRNGYWYMFVSSGFYGDHTYKLLVGRSKKLTGVFRSRDGNPMTKGHATPVIQSDEGDFFYGPGHCGEIFHKNGNDYIFYHCHNRNTNPIHRPMILQDIKWDKEG
;
A
#
# COMPACT_ATOMS: atom_id res chain seq x y z
N MET A 1 -60.72 26.17 -64.75
CA MET A 1 -59.26 25.71 -64.71
C MET A 1 -58.83 25.64 -63.27
N PHE A 2 -58.76 24.43 -62.75
CA PHE A 2 -58.64 24.17 -61.30
C PHE A 2 -57.13 24.04 -60.93
N GLY A 3 -56.68 24.87 -59.97
CA GLY A 3 -55.34 24.74 -59.37
C GLY A 3 -55.45 23.96 -58.05
N ILE A 4 -54.79 22.83 -57.97
CA ILE A 4 -54.73 21.99 -56.80
C ILE A 4 -53.54 22.47 -55.95
N ASN A 5 -53.84 22.88 -54.74
CA ASN A 5 -52.88 23.33 -53.74
C ASN A 5 -52.48 22.12 -52.86
N ILE A 6 -51.23 21.61 -53.00
CA ILE A 6 -50.72 20.49 -52.21
C ILE A 6 -50.00 21.05 -51.02
N TYR A 7 -50.60 20.89 -49.82
CA TYR A 7 -49.95 21.16 -48.56
C TYR A 7 -49.05 19.99 -48.16
N GLU A 8 -47.74 20.20 -48.26
CA GLU A 8 -46.75 19.27 -47.65
C GLU A 8 -46.78 19.39 -46.15
N LYS A 9 -47.26 18.34 -45.47
CA LYS A 9 -47.12 18.20 -44.03
C LYS A 9 -45.70 17.71 -43.72
N ARG A 10 -44.81 18.59 -43.24
CA ARG A 10 -43.55 18.22 -42.64
C ARG A 10 -43.77 17.60 -41.26
N ILE A 11 -43.56 16.30 -41.13
CA ILE A 11 -43.53 15.58 -39.86
C ILE A 11 -42.18 15.86 -39.24
N ILE A 12 -42.12 16.67 -38.18
CA ILE A 12 -40.95 16.88 -37.35
C ILE A 12 -40.92 15.73 -36.33
N VAL A 13 -40.03 14.79 -36.51
CA VAL A 13 -39.78 13.72 -35.53
C VAL A 13 -38.79 14.26 -34.50
N PHE A 14 -39.27 14.53 -33.31
CA PHE A 14 -38.45 14.85 -32.13
C PHE A 14 -37.85 13.56 -31.60
N PHE A 15 -36.54 13.35 -31.80
CA PHE A 15 -35.77 12.36 -31.05
C PHE A 15 -35.51 12.90 -29.63
N VAL A 16 -36.26 12.44 -28.64
CA VAL A 16 -35.93 12.66 -27.23
C VAL A 16 -34.80 11.68 -26.86
N LEU A 17 -33.59 12.20 -26.78
CA LEU A 17 -32.45 11.45 -26.23
C LEU A 17 -32.63 11.37 -24.71
N LEU A 18 -33.09 10.24 -24.20
CA LEU A 18 -33.15 9.98 -22.77
C LEU A 18 -31.72 9.69 -22.29
N VAL A 19 -31.01 10.73 -21.82
CA VAL A 19 -29.72 10.55 -21.11
C VAL A 19 -30.07 10.08 -19.71
N THR A 20 -29.99 8.78 -19.48
CA THR A 20 -30.00 8.22 -18.13
C THR A 20 -28.67 8.57 -17.46
N VAL A 21 -28.66 9.61 -16.66
CA VAL A 21 -27.58 9.89 -15.73
C VAL A 21 -27.66 8.81 -14.65
N VAL A 22 -26.87 7.76 -14.78
CA VAL A 22 -26.64 6.83 -13.67
C VAL A 22 -25.84 7.61 -12.63
N MET A 23 -26.54 8.13 -11.63
CA MET A 23 -25.88 8.61 -10.42
C MET A 23 -25.18 7.39 -9.78
N MET A 24 -23.86 7.29 -9.97
CA MET A 24 -23.05 6.35 -9.20
C MET A 24 -23.11 6.83 -7.75
N GLN A 25 -23.98 6.19 -6.95
CA GLN A 25 -23.95 6.37 -5.50
C GLN A 25 -22.59 5.86 -5.01
N SER A 26 -21.87 6.73 -4.29
CA SER A 26 -20.72 6.32 -3.48
C SER A 26 -21.20 5.19 -2.56
N GLN A 27 -20.56 4.03 -2.63
CA GLN A 27 -20.89 2.93 -1.74
C GLN A 27 -20.42 3.35 -0.35
N ASP A 28 -21.31 3.39 0.63
CA ASP A 28 -20.96 3.63 2.03
C ASP A 28 -20.11 2.44 2.53
N VAL A 29 -18.84 2.69 2.74
CA VAL A 29 -17.91 1.68 3.26
C VAL A 29 -18.18 1.46 4.74
N LYS A 30 -18.52 0.25 5.12
CA LYS A 30 -18.70 -0.14 6.54
C LYS A 30 -17.35 -0.52 7.14
N ASN A 31 -16.78 0.37 7.92
CA ASN A 31 -15.54 0.11 8.63
C ASN A 31 -15.77 -0.46 10.05
N PRO A 32 -14.87 -1.36 10.50
CA PRO A 32 -13.76 -1.94 9.74
C PRO A 32 -14.25 -2.90 8.65
N VAL A 33 -13.61 -2.91 7.47
CA VAL A 33 -13.93 -3.89 6.41
C VAL A 33 -13.49 -5.30 6.80
N TRP A 34 -12.53 -5.42 7.72
CA TRP A 34 -12.18 -6.67 8.40
C TRP A 34 -11.99 -6.38 9.91
N PRO A 35 -12.88 -6.88 10.80
CA PRO A 35 -12.91 -6.48 12.20
C PRO A 35 -11.86 -7.18 13.08
N HIS A 36 -11.20 -8.21 12.58
CA HIS A 36 -10.16 -8.91 13.32
C HIS A 36 -8.78 -8.28 13.13
N ASN A 37 -7.81 -8.69 13.96
CA ASN A 37 -6.43 -8.19 13.86
C ASN A 37 -5.83 -8.50 12.50
N TRP A 38 -5.53 -7.46 11.73
CA TRP A 38 -5.02 -7.53 10.36
C TRP A 38 -4.12 -6.34 10.05
N PRO A 39 -3.03 -6.16 10.82
CA PRO A 39 -2.14 -5.01 10.65
C PRO A 39 -1.29 -5.12 9.39
N ASP A 40 -0.88 -3.98 8.86
CA ASP A 40 0.05 -3.86 7.76
C ASP A 40 -0.46 -4.59 6.49
N PRO A 41 -1.69 -4.26 6.03
CA PRO A 41 -2.31 -4.99 4.93
C PRO A 41 -1.65 -4.68 3.59
N THR A 42 -1.41 -5.70 2.76
CA THR A 42 -1.16 -5.56 1.33
C THR A 42 -2.28 -6.25 0.55
N VAL A 43 -2.82 -5.56 -0.45
CA VAL A 43 -3.98 -5.98 -1.22
C VAL A 43 -3.62 -6.05 -2.70
N TRP A 44 -4.01 -7.10 -3.38
CA TRP A 44 -3.84 -7.19 -4.83
C TRP A 44 -5.08 -7.75 -5.51
N GLN A 45 -5.20 -7.48 -6.78
CA GLN A 45 -6.22 -8.10 -7.63
C GLN A 45 -5.59 -9.18 -8.49
N ALA A 46 -6.18 -10.37 -8.49
CA ALA A 46 -5.80 -11.47 -9.37
C ALA A 46 -6.36 -11.26 -10.78
N GLU A 47 -5.92 -12.08 -11.75
CA GLU A 47 -6.31 -11.95 -13.16
C GLU A 47 -7.82 -12.21 -13.38
N ASP A 48 -8.45 -13.03 -12.53
CA ASP A 48 -9.89 -13.30 -12.54
C ASP A 48 -10.74 -12.19 -11.93
N GLY A 49 -10.09 -11.12 -11.43
CA GLY A 49 -10.73 -9.98 -10.81
C GLY A 49 -10.97 -10.12 -9.31
N GLN A 50 -10.69 -11.26 -8.69
CA GLN A 50 -10.78 -11.45 -7.24
C GLN A 50 -9.67 -10.66 -6.53
N TYR A 51 -10.01 -10.04 -5.41
CA TYR A 51 -9.05 -9.37 -4.54
C TYR A 51 -8.59 -10.32 -3.44
N PHE A 52 -7.33 -10.24 -3.11
CA PHE A 52 -6.70 -10.93 -2.00
C PHE A 52 -6.00 -9.94 -1.08
N CYS A 53 -5.88 -10.30 0.19
CA CYS A 53 -5.15 -9.50 1.18
C CYS A 53 -4.41 -10.40 2.16
N VAL A 54 -3.14 -10.11 2.37
CA VAL A 54 -2.35 -10.64 3.49
C VAL A 54 -1.88 -9.50 4.38
N ALA A 55 -1.42 -9.83 5.58
CA ALA A 55 -0.98 -8.86 6.59
C ALA A 55 0.18 -9.43 7.39
N THR A 56 0.65 -8.73 8.39
CA THR A 56 1.62 -9.26 9.38
C THR A 56 1.21 -10.66 9.85
N ASN A 57 2.18 -11.59 9.90
CA ASN A 57 2.00 -13.04 10.11
C ASN A 57 1.14 -13.70 9.01
N PRO A 58 1.58 -13.73 7.75
CA PRO A 58 0.78 -14.10 6.58
C PRO A 58 0.52 -15.61 6.45
N ARG A 59 -0.02 -16.25 7.51
CA ARG A 59 -0.52 -17.63 7.48
C ARG A 59 -1.99 -17.73 7.09
N ARG A 60 -2.66 -16.60 6.96
CA ARG A 60 -4.04 -16.49 6.49
C ARG A 60 -4.12 -15.46 5.39
N ILE A 61 -5.06 -15.66 4.51
CA ILE A 61 -5.35 -14.75 3.40
C ILE A 61 -6.84 -14.42 3.40
N LEU A 62 -7.15 -13.16 3.17
CA LEU A 62 -8.52 -12.72 2.92
C LEU A 62 -8.76 -12.65 1.42
N SER A 63 -10.02 -12.84 1.04
CA SER A 63 -10.48 -12.65 -0.33
C SER A 63 -11.75 -11.82 -0.39
N SER A 64 -11.92 -11.09 -1.52
CA SER A 64 -13.10 -10.27 -1.79
C SER A 64 -13.38 -10.24 -3.30
N HIS A 65 -14.66 -10.21 -3.69
CA HIS A 65 -15.06 -10.00 -5.09
C HIS A 65 -15.33 -8.51 -5.41
N ASN A 66 -15.49 -7.69 -4.39
CA ASN A 66 -15.96 -6.31 -4.57
C ASN A 66 -15.10 -5.25 -3.88
N LEU A 67 -14.02 -5.62 -3.19
CA LEU A 67 -13.12 -4.75 -2.42
C LEU A 67 -13.66 -4.33 -1.03
N PHE A 68 -14.96 -4.48 -0.79
CA PHE A 68 -15.65 -3.97 0.42
C PHE A 68 -15.99 -5.08 1.42
N ASP A 69 -16.37 -6.25 0.91
CA ASP A 69 -16.75 -7.41 1.72
C ASP A 69 -15.64 -8.46 1.66
N TRP A 70 -15.06 -8.79 2.80
CA TRP A 70 -13.93 -9.69 2.93
C TRP A 70 -14.27 -10.94 3.70
N THR A 71 -13.69 -12.06 3.28
CA THR A 71 -13.80 -13.36 3.96
C THR A 71 -12.43 -14.02 4.05
N THR A 72 -12.23 -14.90 5.03
CA THR A 72 -11.04 -15.77 5.07
C THR A 72 -11.13 -16.81 3.98
N SER A 73 -10.03 -17.03 3.27
CA SER A 73 -9.90 -18.20 2.37
C SER A 73 -9.54 -19.45 3.17
N ASP A 74 -9.91 -20.63 2.64
CA ASP A 74 -9.70 -21.92 3.30
C ASP A 74 -8.27 -22.45 3.17
N PHE A 75 -7.37 -21.67 2.60
CA PHE A 75 -5.98 -22.09 2.39
C PHE A 75 -4.97 -21.10 3.02
N SER A 76 -3.77 -21.61 3.32
CA SER A 76 -2.63 -20.76 3.70
C SER A 76 -1.93 -20.20 2.45
N PRO A 77 -1.63 -18.90 2.40
CA PRO A 77 -0.92 -18.30 1.25
C PRO A 77 0.53 -18.78 1.12
N ILE A 78 1.10 -19.35 2.18
CA ILE A 78 2.50 -19.85 2.21
C ILE A 78 2.45 -21.32 2.56
N ASP A 79 3.07 -22.18 1.74
CA ASP A 79 3.16 -23.62 2.01
C ASP A 79 4.00 -23.94 3.27
N ASP A 80 3.78 -25.11 3.84
CA ASP A 80 4.42 -25.48 5.12
C ASP A 80 5.93 -25.56 5.02
N GLU A 81 6.49 -26.06 3.91
CA GLU A 81 7.94 -26.12 3.69
C GLU A 81 8.57 -24.72 3.67
N SER A 82 7.95 -23.79 2.96
CA SER A 82 8.38 -22.38 2.92
C SER A 82 8.26 -21.73 4.29
N TRP A 83 7.18 -22.02 5.02
CA TRP A 83 6.97 -21.50 6.36
C TRP A 83 8.03 -21.99 7.35
N GLU A 84 8.34 -23.29 7.36
CA GLU A 84 9.41 -23.87 8.19
C GLU A 84 10.77 -23.26 7.87
N LYS A 85 11.10 -23.07 6.59
CA LYS A 85 12.33 -22.38 6.17
C LYS A 85 12.39 -20.96 6.73
N MET A 86 11.31 -20.20 6.64
CA MET A 86 11.25 -18.84 7.18
C MET A 86 11.39 -18.84 8.71
N GLN A 87 10.74 -19.77 9.41
CA GLN A 87 10.85 -19.92 10.86
C GLN A 87 12.26 -20.31 11.33
N SER A 88 13.04 -20.99 10.50
CA SER A 88 14.45 -21.26 10.80
C SER A 88 15.35 -20.01 10.73
N ILE A 89 14.87 -18.92 10.11
CA ILE A 89 15.59 -17.66 9.92
C ILE A 89 15.14 -16.62 10.95
N SER A 90 13.83 -16.58 11.26
CA SER A 90 13.22 -15.52 12.07
C SER A 90 12.00 -16.01 12.83
N HIS A 91 11.65 -15.30 13.92
CA HIS A 91 10.47 -15.60 14.74
C HIS A 91 9.28 -14.68 14.43
N HIS A 92 9.49 -13.55 13.76
CA HIS A 92 8.45 -12.59 13.44
C HIS A 92 8.44 -12.28 11.94
N PHE A 93 7.23 -12.21 11.37
CA PHE A 93 6.97 -11.99 9.95
C PHE A 93 6.02 -10.81 9.81
N TRP A 94 6.57 -9.62 9.47
CA TRP A 94 5.84 -8.36 9.49
C TRP A 94 5.72 -7.75 8.10
N ALA A 95 4.71 -6.87 7.97
CA ALA A 95 4.54 -5.93 6.88
C ALA A 95 4.88 -6.52 5.50
N PRO A 96 4.03 -7.41 4.97
CA PRO A 96 4.21 -7.95 3.63
C PRO A 96 3.89 -6.89 2.57
N ASP A 97 4.53 -7.01 1.41
CA ASP A 97 4.20 -6.27 0.19
C ASP A 97 4.07 -7.22 -1.00
N VAL A 98 3.02 -7.09 -1.78
CA VAL A 98 2.78 -7.90 -2.98
C VAL A 98 2.94 -7.06 -4.23
N ALA A 99 4.03 -7.26 -4.96
CA ALA A 99 4.34 -6.53 -6.17
C ALA A 99 4.32 -7.42 -7.42
N VAL A 100 3.99 -6.83 -8.58
CA VAL A 100 4.17 -7.47 -9.89
C VAL A 100 5.48 -6.98 -10.49
N VAL A 101 6.43 -7.90 -10.65
CA VAL A 101 7.74 -7.64 -11.22
C VAL A 101 7.89 -8.45 -12.51
N ASN A 102 7.94 -7.76 -13.65
CA ASN A 102 8.07 -8.37 -14.98
C ASN A 102 7.08 -9.53 -15.23
N GLY A 103 5.81 -9.29 -14.91
CA GLY A 103 4.72 -10.25 -15.10
C GLY A 103 4.65 -11.37 -14.07
N ARG A 104 5.48 -11.34 -13.03
CA ARG A 104 5.45 -12.31 -11.90
C ARG A 104 5.00 -11.61 -10.63
N ARG A 105 4.08 -12.21 -9.91
CA ARG A 105 3.69 -11.72 -8.58
C ARG A 105 4.66 -12.29 -7.55
N LEU A 106 5.22 -11.37 -6.75
CA LEU A 106 6.16 -11.66 -5.68
C LEU A 106 5.60 -11.09 -4.37
N LEU A 107 5.79 -11.82 -3.28
CA LEU A 107 5.49 -11.36 -1.93
C LEU A 107 6.83 -11.09 -1.21
N TYR A 108 7.04 -9.84 -0.83
CA TYR A 108 8.16 -9.44 0.02
C TYR A 108 7.69 -9.38 1.46
N ILE A 109 8.59 -9.67 2.40
CA ILE A 109 8.22 -9.75 3.81
C ILE A 109 9.40 -9.42 4.71
N SER A 110 9.11 -8.74 5.81
CA SER A 110 10.07 -8.52 6.88
C SER A 110 10.21 -9.78 7.74
N LEU A 111 11.42 -10.27 7.89
CA LEU A 111 11.81 -11.31 8.84
C LEU A 111 12.58 -10.64 9.98
N TYR A 112 12.01 -10.64 11.19
CA TYR A 112 12.49 -9.81 12.28
C TYR A 112 12.82 -10.61 13.53
N ASN A 113 14.04 -10.45 14.05
CA ASN A 113 14.47 -10.94 15.36
C ASN A 113 14.80 -9.77 16.29
N SER A 114 15.50 -8.75 15.78
CA SER A 114 15.78 -7.46 16.43
C SER A 114 16.02 -6.39 15.37
N ALA A 115 16.21 -5.15 15.77
CA ALA A 115 16.54 -4.05 14.85
C ALA A 115 17.82 -4.33 14.07
N GLU A 116 18.84 -4.88 14.74
CA GLU A 116 20.14 -5.23 14.17
C GLU A 116 20.13 -6.60 13.45
N ASP A 117 19.09 -7.42 13.67
CA ASP A 117 18.90 -8.72 12.99
C ASP A 117 17.51 -8.75 12.33
N SER A 118 17.34 -7.89 11.35
CA SER A 118 16.16 -7.80 10.51
C SER A 118 16.52 -8.06 9.05
N LYS A 119 15.58 -8.62 8.28
CA LYS A 119 15.80 -9.04 6.89
C LYS A 119 14.55 -8.82 6.07
N ILE A 120 14.73 -8.63 4.77
CA ILE A 120 13.63 -8.67 3.79
C ILE A 120 13.80 -9.95 2.97
N GLY A 121 12.81 -10.81 3.04
CA GLY A 121 12.68 -12.02 2.23
C GLY A 121 11.75 -11.84 1.04
N VAL A 122 11.84 -12.75 0.07
CA VAL A 122 10.94 -12.78 -1.08
C VAL A 122 10.41 -14.19 -1.31
N LEU A 123 9.11 -14.25 -1.66
CA LEU A 123 8.39 -15.45 -2.05
C LEU A 123 7.86 -15.25 -3.48
N LYS A 124 7.76 -16.33 -4.24
CA LYS A 124 7.22 -16.36 -5.61
C LYS A 124 5.81 -16.92 -5.58
N GLU A 125 4.88 -16.26 -6.25
CA GLU A 125 3.56 -16.85 -6.50
C GLU A 125 3.72 -18.04 -7.46
N VAL A 126 3.18 -19.19 -7.05
CA VAL A 126 3.19 -20.45 -7.83
C VAL A 126 1.81 -20.79 -8.38
N SER A 127 0.76 -20.30 -7.74
CA SER A 127 -0.63 -20.26 -8.21
C SER A 127 -1.35 -19.12 -7.50
N PRO A 128 -2.53 -18.66 -7.96
CA PRO A 128 -3.19 -17.49 -7.39
C PRO A 128 -3.31 -17.55 -5.87
N GLY A 129 -2.66 -16.60 -5.18
CA GLY A 129 -2.64 -16.49 -3.73
C GLY A 129 -1.72 -17.47 -2.99
N HIS A 130 -0.99 -18.35 -3.69
CA HIS A 130 -0.04 -19.29 -3.09
C HIS A 130 1.40 -18.91 -3.40
N PHE A 131 2.21 -18.78 -2.37
CA PHE A 131 3.59 -18.30 -2.45
C PHE A 131 4.60 -19.31 -1.87
N GLN A 132 5.74 -19.42 -2.49
CA GLN A 132 6.88 -20.24 -2.04
C GLN A 132 8.09 -19.37 -1.73
N PHE A 133 8.71 -19.60 -0.59
CA PHE A 133 9.87 -18.85 -0.14
C PHE A 133 11.06 -19.08 -1.08
N HIS A 134 11.58 -17.98 -1.62
CA HIS A 134 12.75 -18.02 -2.51
C HIS A 134 14.06 -17.74 -1.77
N GLY A 135 14.08 -16.76 -0.86
CA GLY A 135 15.30 -16.39 -0.14
C GLY A 135 15.27 -14.98 0.44
N ILE A 136 16.40 -14.56 0.96
CA ILE A 136 16.62 -13.23 1.52
C ILE A 136 17.12 -12.28 0.42
N ILE A 137 16.54 -11.09 0.36
CA ILE A 137 16.97 -10.00 -0.54
C ILE A 137 18.08 -9.17 0.08
N THR A 138 17.90 -8.77 1.34
CA THR A 138 18.83 -7.91 2.08
C THR A 138 18.56 -8.00 3.59
N SER A 139 19.50 -7.52 4.39
CA SER A 139 19.42 -7.55 5.85
C SER A 139 20.01 -6.28 6.46
N SER A 140 19.76 -6.05 7.75
CA SER A 140 20.43 -5.00 8.53
C SER A 140 21.95 -5.14 8.51
N ASN A 141 22.47 -6.38 8.48
CA ASN A 141 23.91 -6.62 8.35
C ASN A 141 24.47 -6.17 6.98
N ASP A 142 23.71 -6.34 5.90
CA ASP A 142 24.11 -5.91 4.55
C ASP A 142 24.04 -4.40 4.38
N THR A 143 23.04 -3.79 5.00
CA THR A 143 22.72 -2.37 4.84
C THR A 143 23.47 -1.47 5.82
N GLY A 144 23.75 -1.97 7.03
CA GLY A 144 24.15 -1.17 8.19
C GLY A 144 23.01 -0.29 8.71
N ILE A 145 21.75 -0.60 8.35
CA ILE A 145 20.55 0.13 8.71
C ILE A 145 19.72 -0.72 9.67
N ASP A 146 19.52 -0.25 10.89
CA ASP A 146 18.64 -0.87 11.86
C ASP A 146 17.20 -0.87 11.31
N ASP A 147 16.43 -1.94 11.62
CA ASP A 147 15.07 -2.13 11.09
C ASP A 147 15.02 -2.12 9.55
N THR A 148 15.81 -3.01 8.92
CA THR A 148 15.65 -3.33 7.49
C THR A 148 14.37 -4.16 7.31
N ILE A 149 13.21 -3.46 7.37
CA ILE A 149 11.84 -4.00 7.33
C ILE A 149 10.94 -3.13 6.46
N ASP A 150 9.66 -3.47 6.40
CA ASP A 150 8.59 -2.73 5.71
C ASP A 150 8.90 -2.53 4.21
N PRO A 151 9.06 -3.66 3.46
CA PRO A 151 9.34 -3.59 2.03
C PRO A 151 8.17 -2.98 1.25
N GLU A 152 8.50 -2.20 0.26
CA GLU A 152 7.62 -1.75 -0.83
C GLU A 152 8.38 -1.86 -2.14
N VAL A 153 7.89 -2.64 -3.09
CA VAL A 153 8.60 -2.89 -4.35
C VAL A 153 7.85 -2.33 -5.54
N VAL A 154 8.52 -1.46 -6.28
CA VAL A 154 7.95 -0.75 -7.42
C VAL A 154 8.78 -0.98 -8.67
N THR A 155 8.13 -1.38 -9.76
CA THR A 155 8.71 -1.35 -11.11
C THR A 155 8.43 0.01 -11.76
N ASP A 156 9.48 0.76 -12.07
CA ASP A 156 9.34 1.99 -12.85
C ASP A 156 9.01 1.65 -14.31
N ALA A 157 7.76 1.78 -14.69
CA ALA A 157 7.27 1.46 -16.02
C ALA A 157 7.99 2.22 -17.15
N LYS A 158 8.63 3.37 -16.85
CA LYS A 158 9.37 4.16 -17.84
C LYS A 158 10.75 3.56 -18.13
N THR A 159 11.40 2.97 -17.13
CA THR A 159 12.79 2.49 -17.23
C THR A 159 12.92 0.98 -17.12
N GLY A 160 11.87 0.27 -16.72
CA GLY A 160 11.87 -1.15 -16.41
C GLY A 160 12.69 -1.52 -15.15
N LYS A 161 13.19 -0.52 -14.41
CA LYS A 161 13.96 -0.75 -13.20
C LYS A 161 13.07 -1.08 -12.02
N VAL A 162 13.51 -2.04 -11.23
CA VAL A 162 12.83 -2.49 -10.01
C VAL A 162 13.51 -1.87 -8.81
N TRP A 163 12.71 -1.27 -7.93
CA TRP A 163 13.19 -0.57 -6.74
C TRP A 163 12.53 -1.14 -5.50
N LEU A 164 13.33 -1.48 -4.51
CA LEU A 164 12.89 -1.77 -3.15
C LEU A 164 13.02 -0.49 -2.32
N PHE A 165 11.94 -0.08 -1.68
CA PHE A 165 11.91 0.89 -0.60
C PHE A 165 11.67 0.13 0.70
N PHE A 166 12.29 0.57 1.80
CA PHE A 166 12.20 -0.12 3.08
C PHE A 166 12.71 0.76 4.23
N GLY A 167 12.37 0.39 5.46
CA GLY A 167 12.93 0.99 6.66
C GLY A 167 11.87 1.48 7.65
N SER A 168 12.29 1.68 8.88
CA SER A 168 11.50 2.18 10.02
C SER A 168 12.34 3.14 10.86
N VAL A 169 12.91 2.69 12.01
CA VAL A 169 13.61 3.56 12.97
C VAL A 169 14.85 4.28 12.42
N GLY A 170 15.38 3.83 11.31
CA GLY A 170 16.48 4.45 10.57
C GLY A 170 16.03 5.39 9.45
N GLY A 171 14.71 5.57 9.27
CA GLY A 171 14.12 6.24 8.11
C GLY A 171 14.00 5.33 6.90
N ILE A 172 13.34 5.82 5.85
CA ILE A 172 13.09 5.07 4.61
C ILE A 172 14.29 5.17 3.67
N HIS A 173 14.71 4.02 3.17
CA HIS A 173 15.78 3.87 2.19
C HIS A 173 15.26 3.22 0.91
N ARG A 174 16.01 3.34 -0.18
CA ARG A 174 15.74 2.60 -1.41
C ARG A 174 17.00 1.98 -1.98
N ILE A 175 16.83 0.88 -2.73
CA ILE A 175 17.88 0.23 -3.51
C ILE A 175 17.33 -0.35 -4.80
N GLU A 176 18.13 -0.39 -5.87
CA GLU A 176 17.74 -1.04 -7.13
C GLU A 176 17.88 -2.55 -6.99
N LEU A 177 16.82 -3.30 -7.32
CA LEU A 177 16.84 -4.76 -7.40
C LEU A 177 17.29 -5.23 -8.79
N SER A 178 17.60 -6.52 -8.87
CA SER A 178 17.73 -7.24 -10.14
C SER A 178 16.43 -7.14 -10.95
N HIS A 179 16.51 -7.34 -12.26
CA HIS A 179 15.37 -7.25 -13.17
C HIS A 179 14.20 -8.18 -12.79
N ASP A 180 14.50 -9.32 -12.18
CA ASP A 180 13.49 -10.30 -11.73
C ASP A 180 12.96 -10.03 -10.31
N GLY A 181 13.48 -9.02 -9.61
CA GLY A 181 13.07 -8.64 -8.26
C GLY A 181 13.58 -9.57 -7.14
N LEU A 182 14.43 -10.54 -7.45
CA LEU A 182 14.78 -11.62 -6.51
C LEU A 182 16.09 -11.38 -5.75
N SER A 183 16.80 -10.31 -6.04
CA SER A 183 18.06 -9.96 -5.38
C SER A 183 18.36 -8.47 -5.53
N VAL A 184 19.26 -7.95 -4.70
CA VAL A 184 19.83 -6.63 -4.90
C VAL A 184 20.68 -6.62 -6.16
N LYS A 185 20.52 -5.59 -6.99
CA LYS A 185 21.34 -5.42 -8.20
C LYS A 185 22.80 -5.21 -7.84
N LYS A 186 23.70 -5.88 -8.56
CA LYS A 186 25.15 -5.74 -8.34
C LYS A 186 25.58 -4.28 -8.37
N ASN A 187 26.35 -3.85 -7.36
CA ASN A 187 26.85 -2.49 -7.17
C ASN A 187 25.77 -1.41 -6.95
N ALA A 188 24.52 -1.78 -6.68
CA ALA A 188 23.48 -0.82 -6.28
C ALA A 188 23.85 -0.16 -4.93
N LYS A 189 23.33 1.05 -4.71
CA LYS A 189 23.57 1.83 -3.50
C LYS A 189 22.30 2.02 -2.71
N TYR A 190 22.38 1.84 -1.41
CA TYR A 190 21.33 2.26 -0.48
C TYR A 190 21.29 3.77 -0.42
N VAL A 191 20.10 4.34 -0.56
CA VAL A 191 19.90 5.79 -0.57
C VAL A 191 18.77 6.13 0.40
N HIS A 192 19.06 6.95 1.40
CA HIS A 192 18.05 7.52 2.30
C HIS A 192 17.12 8.45 1.52
N VAL A 193 15.79 8.29 1.68
CA VAL A 193 14.78 9.01 0.90
C VAL A 193 13.72 9.73 1.72
N ALA A 194 13.45 9.30 2.95
CA ALA A 194 12.45 9.94 3.80
C ALA A 194 12.64 9.60 5.30
N GLY A 195 12.12 10.48 6.16
CA GLY A 195 12.16 10.32 7.62
C GLY A 195 13.49 10.73 8.24
N LEU A 196 13.48 10.82 9.56
CA LEU A 196 14.67 10.90 10.40
C LEU A 196 14.85 9.55 11.11
N SER A 197 16.05 9.30 11.61
CA SER A 197 16.26 8.16 12.52
C SER A 197 15.63 8.45 13.88
N VAL A 198 15.34 7.41 14.65
CA VAL A 198 14.87 7.54 16.03
C VAL A 198 15.89 8.27 16.92
N ARG A 199 17.18 8.22 16.58
CA ARG A 199 18.23 8.97 17.29
C ARG A 199 18.12 10.47 17.05
N GLU A 200 17.69 10.89 15.83
CA GLU A 200 17.48 12.29 15.47
C GLU A 200 16.09 12.80 15.91
N SER A 201 15.09 11.93 16.02
CA SER A 201 13.72 12.24 16.46
C SER A 201 13.21 11.23 17.49
N PRO A 202 13.65 11.33 18.77
CA PRO A 202 13.24 10.38 19.83
C PRO A 202 11.73 10.32 20.08
N SER A 203 11.00 11.40 19.80
CA SER A 203 9.53 11.44 19.88
C SER A 203 8.83 10.65 18.76
N ARG A 204 9.59 10.13 17.80
CA ARG A 204 9.10 9.45 16.59
C ARG A 204 8.22 10.30 15.65
N SER A 205 7.99 11.56 15.94
CA SER A 205 7.09 12.42 15.14
C SER A 205 7.55 12.63 13.69
N ASN A 206 8.86 12.44 13.41
CA ASN A 206 9.47 12.59 12.11
C ASN A 206 10.23 11.33 11.66
N VAL A 207 10.09 10.23 12.39
CA VAL A 207 10.51 8.89 11.98
C VAL A 207 9.43 8.34 11.07
N PHE A 208 9.81 7.82 9.91
CA PHE A 208 8.87 7.30 8.94
C PHE A 208 9.08 5.82 8.71
N GLU A 209 7.98 5.07 8.61
CA GLU A 209 7.92 3.64 8.33
C GLU A 209 6.75 3.30 7.40
N GLY A 210 6.63 2.02 6.96
CA GLY A 210 5.48 1.54 6.20
C GLY A 210 5.23 2.37 4.94
N CYS A 211 6.25 2.56 4.09
CA CYS A 211 6.08 3.36 2.89
C CYS A 211 5.29 2.61 1.82
N TYR A 212 4.40 3.32 1.13
CA TYR A 212 3.67 2.88 -0.06
C TYR A 212 3.80 3.90 -1.18
N LEU A 213 4.06 3.45 -2.41
CA LEU A 213 4.31 4.31 -3.58
C LEU A 213 3.14 4.26 -4.57
N HIS A 214 2.43 5.37 -4.70
CA HIS A 214 1.32 5.52 -5.65
C HIS A 214 1.66 6.50 -6.79
N LYS A 215 1.38 6.11 -8.04
CA LYS A 215 1.59 6.97 -9.21
C LYS A 215 0.28 7.56 -9.70
N ARG A 216 0.19 8.91 -9.71
CA ARG A 216 -1.00 9.64 -10.18
C ARG A 216 -0.60 10.96 -10.84
N ASN A 217 -1.24 11.31 -11.95
CA ASN A 217 -1.10 12.61 -12.64
C ASN A 217 0.35 13.06 -12.86
N GLY A 218 1.24 12.13 -13.21
CA GLY A 218 2.65 12.42 -13.49
C GLY A 218 3.53 12.56 -12.25
N TYR A 219 3.00 12.38 -11.05
CA TYR A 219 3.73 12.35 -9.78
C TYR A 219 3.75 10.94 -9.18
N TRP A 220 4.79 10.67 -8.43
CA TRP A 220 4.88 9.60 -7.44
C TRP A 220 4.55 10.18 -6.07
N TYR A 221 3.63 9.58 -5.37
CA TYR A 221 3.25 9.87 -4.00
C TYR A 221 3.84 8.79 -3.11
N MET A 222 4.60 9.18 -2.09
CA MET A 222 5.12 8.30 -1.06
C MET A 222 4.28 8.53 0.19
N PHE A 223 3.43 7.57 0.51
CA PHE A 223 2.75 7.51 1.78
C PHE A 223 3.67 6.88 2.81
N VAL A 224 3.65 7.35 4.03
CA VAL A 224 4.46 6.85 5.15
C VAL A 224 3.68 6.99 6.44
N SER A 225 4.01 6.16 7.42
CA SER A 225 3.47 6.30 8.77
C SER A 225 4.48 6.96 9.69
N SER A 226 3.98 7.64 10.72
CA SER A 226 4.80 8.32 11.73
C SER A 226 4.09 8.33 13.09
N GLY A 227 4.84 8.40 14.16
CA GLY A 227 4.35 8.28 15.53
C GLY A 227 4.62 6.89 16.11
N PHE A 228 3.90 6.51 17.18
CA PHE A 228 4.01 5.19 17.75
C PHE A 228 2.81 4.33 17.34
N TYR A 229 3.06 3.20 16.69
CA TYR A 229 2.02 2.32 16.13
C TYR A 229 1.00 1.81 17.16
N GLY A 230 1.29 1.89 18.44
CA GLY A 230 0.44 1.40 19.54
C GLY A 230 -0.50 2.45 20.16
N ASP A 231 -0.49 3.71 19.68
CA ASP A 231 -1.30 4.78 20.24
C ASP A 231 -1.87 5.73 19.17
N HIS A 232 -2.60 6.76 19.62
CA HIS A 232 -3.26 7.78 18.78
C HIS A 232 -2.28 8.69 18.01
N THR A 233 -0.99 8.69 18.36
CA THR A 233 0.01 9.51 17.66
C THR A 233 0.39 8.95 16.30
N TYR A 234 0.09 7.66 16.04
CA TYR A 234 0.30 7.04 14.75
C TYR A 234 -0.61 7.67 13.69
N LYS A 235 -0.04 7.99 12.54
CA LYS A 235 -0.75 8.71 11.48
C LYS A 235 -0.14 8.45 10.13
N LEU A 236 -0.95 8.61 9.08
CA LEU A 236 -0.55 8.50 7.69
C LEU A 236 -0.20 9.87 7.13
N LEU A 237 0.97 9.97 6.53
CA LEU A 237 1.50 11.16 5.91
C LEU A 237 1.83 10.90 4.44
N VAL A 238 2.01 11.97 3.64
CA VAL A 238 2.40 11.85 2.24
C VAL A 238 3.39 12.95 1.82
N GLY A 239 4.24 12.61 0.86
CA GLY A 239 4.98 13.55 0.04
C GLY A 239 5.03 13.10 -1.40
N ARG A 240 5.38 14.00 -2.33
CA ARG A 240 5.39 13.67 -3.76
C ARG A 240 6.66 14.05 -4.49
N SER A 241 6.93 13.38 -5.60
CA SER A 241 8.04 13.67 -6.52
C SER A 241 7.64 13.42 -7.97
N LYS A 242 8.19 14.15 -8.92
CA LYS A 242 8.01 13.86 -10.36
C LYS A 242 8.76 12.61 -10.82
N LYS A 243 9.72 12.14 -10.05
CA LYS A 243 10.54 10.96 -10.37
C LYS A 243 10.51 9.99 -9.19
N LEU A 244 10.36 8.70 -9.46
CA LEU A 244 10.40 7.65 -8.43
C LEU A 244 11.69 7.72 -7.59
N THR A 245 12.82 8.06 -8.20
CA THR A 245 14.11 8.21 -7.53
C THR A 245 14.46 9.66 -7.19
N GLY A 246 13.50 10.58 -7.30
CA GLY A 246 13.69 11.99 -6.97
C GLY A 246 13.55 12.29 -5.48
N VAL A 247 13.63 13.56 -5.14
CA VAL A 247 13.37 14.04 -3.78
C VAL A 247 11.85 14.18 -3.59
N PHE A 248 11.31 13.41 -2.68
CA PHE A 248 9.91 13.54 -2.23
C PHE A 248 9.79 14.75 -1.31
N ARG A 249 8.71 15.50 -1.46
CA ARG A 249 8.45 16.74 -0.72
C ARG A 249 7.04 16.78 -0.18
N SER A 250 6.88 17.37 1.01
CA SER A 250 5.57 17.75 1.54
C SER A 250 4.89 18.78 0.64
N ARG A 251 3.62 19.08 0.90
CA ARG A 251 2.86 20.12 0.20
C ARG A 251 3.54 21.50 0.28
N ASP A 252 4.18 21.81 1.41
CA ASP A 252 4.90 23.07 1.62
C ASP A 252 6.28 23.12 0.94
N GLY A 253 6.62 22.07 0.16
CA GLY A 253 7.87 22.00 -0.58
C GLY A 253 9.08 21.52 0.22
N ASN A 254 8.91 21.18 1.50
CA ASN A 254 9.98 20.69 2.35
C ASN A 254 10.32 19.22 2.04
N PRO A 255 11.60 18.81 2.04
CA PRO A 255 12.00 17.47 1.67
C PRO A 255 11.67 16.45 2.77
N MET A 256 11.15 15.27 2.37
CA MET A 256 10.88 14.18 3.30
C MET A 256 12.13 13.62 3.97
N THR A 257 13.30 13.76 3.37
CA THR A 257 14.59 13.40 3.99
C THR A 257 14.94 14.23 5.23
N LYS A 258 14.17 15.27 5.53
CA LYS A 258 14.28 16.09 6.75
C LYS A 258 13.10 15.87 7.70
N GLY A 259 12.35 14.79 7.54
CA GLY A 259 11.21 14.44 8.39
C GLY A 259 9.95 15.28 8.10
N HIS A 260 9.85 15.94 6.94
CA HIS A 260 8.68 16.72 6.56
C HIS A 260 7.77 15.92 5.63
N ALA A 261 6.50 15.80 5.99
CA ALA A 261 5.46 15.21 5.16
C ALA A 261 4.11 15.87 5.45
N THR A 262 3.14 15.70 4.57
CA THR A 262 1.80 16.28 4.71
C THR A 262 0.88 15.26 5.35
N PRO A 263 0.13 15.59 6.43
CA PRO A 263 -0.86 14.68 7.00
C PRO A 263 -1.97 14.33 6.01
N VAL A 264 -2.36 13.05 5.99
CA VAL A 264 -3.47 12.50 5.18
C VAL A 264 -4.57 11.96 6.08
N ILE A 265 -4.20 11.06 7.01
CA ILE A 265 -5.12 10.46 7.97
C ILE A 265 -4.45 10.52 9.34
N GLN A 266 -5.16 11.07 10.30
CA GLN A 266 -4.75 11.12 11.70
C GLN A 266 -5.99 11.02 12.59
N SER A 267 -5.79 10.76 13.86
CA SER A 267 -6.85 10.69 14.85
C SER A 267 -6.54 11.59 16.04
N ASP A 268 -7.60 12.00 16.74
CA ASP A 268 -7.50 12.63 18.03
C ASP A 268 -7.53 11.59 19.17
N GLU A 269 -7.08 11.98 20.37
CA GLU A 269 -7.05 11.09 21.53
C GLU A 269 -8.44 10.52 21.90
N GLY A 270 -9.52 11.24 21.54
CA GLY A 270 -10.92 10.86 21.81
C GLY A 270 -11.55 9.91 20.78
N ASP A 271 -10.96 9.72 19.62
CA ASP A 271 -11.58 9.01 18.52
C ASP A 271 -11.82 7.53 18.80
N PHE A 272 -12.94 6.99 18.25
CA PHE A 272 -13.26 5.57 18.37
C PHE A 272 -12.26 4.70 17.60
N PHE A 273 -11.92 5.10 16.37
CA PHE A 273 -10.81 4.56 15.60
C PHE A 273 -9.62 5.50 15.73
N TYR A 274 -8.48 4.99 16.18
CA TYR A 274 -7.30 5.81 16.44
C TYR A 274 -6.01 5.13 15.95
N GLY A 275 -4.95 5.92 15.78
CA GLY A 275 -3.67 5.45 15.30
C GLY A 275 -3.71 4.85 13.90
N PRO A 276 -4.27 5.57 12.88
CA PRO A 276 -4.30 5.10 11.51
C PRO A 276 -2.91 5.10 10.90
N GLY A 277 -2.53 4.01 10.25
CA GLY A 277 -1.24 3.96 9.57
C GLY A 277 -0.97 2.67 8.82
N HIS A 278 0.24 2.56 8.32
CA HIS A 278 0.75 1.47 7.49
C HIS A 278 -0.25 1.12 6.39
N CYS A 279 -0.38 2.04 5.43
CA CYS A 279 -1.33 1.86 4.34
C CYS A 279 -0.83 0.82 3.33
N GLY A 280 -1.79 0.08 2.82
CA GLY A 280 -1.62 -0.72 1.62
C GLY A 280 -1.99 0.06 0.37
N GLU A 281 -2.45 -0.65 -0.64
CA GLU A 281 -2.68 -0.15 -1.98
C GLU A 281 -3.89 0.78 -2.07
N ILE A 282 -3.84 1.66 -3.08
CA ILE A 282 -4.97 2.50 -3.49
C ILE A 282 -5.61 1.88 -4.73
N PHE A 283 -6.91 1.61 -4.64
CA PHE A 283 -7.71 1.09 -5.74
C PHE A 283 -8.71 2.14 -6.25
N HIS A 284 -8.78 2.27 -7.57
CA HIS A 284 -9.85 3.04 -8.22
C HIS A 284 -11.06 2.13 -8.47
N LYS A 285 -12.21 2.46 -7.88
CA LYS A 285 -13.46 1.71 -8.06
C LYS A 285 -14.66 2.63 -7.98
N ASN A 286 -15.62 2.45 -8.88
CA ASN A 286 -16.88 3.22 -8.92
C ASN A 286 -16.67 4.75 -8.89
N GLY A 287 -15.60 5.24 -9.56
CA GLY A 287 -15.30 6.68 -9.64
C GLY A 287 -14.60 7.27 -8.40
N ASN A 288 -14.27 6.47 -7.41
CA ASN A 288 -13.53 6.88 -6.22
C ASN A 288 -12.21 6.11 -6.09
N ASP A 289 -11.23 6.71 -5.43
CA ASP A 289 -10.01 6.05 -5.01
C ASP A 289 -10.15 5.65 -3.54
N TYR A 290 -9.80 4.42 -3.21
CA TYR A 290 -9.89 3.84 -1.87
C TYR A 290 -8.51 3.39 -1.41
N ILE A 291 -8.16 3.71 -0.16
CA ILE A 291 -6.90 3.35 0.49
C ILE A 291 -7.16 2.36 1.63
N PHE A 292 -6.36 1.30 1.69
CA PHE A 292 -6.32 0.38 2.82
C PHE A 292 -5.30 0.83 3.86
N TYR A 293 -5.63 0.66 5.13
CA TYR A 293 -4.72 0.84 6.25
C TYR A 293 -5.24 0.11 7.49
N HIS A 294 -4.48 0.09 8.57
CA HIS A 294 -4.97 -0.38 9.85
C HIS A 294 -5.15 0.77 10.84
N CYS A 295 -5.96 0.54 11.86
CA CYS A 295 -6.07 1.42 13.02
C CYS A 295 -6.44 0.59 14.26
N HIS A 296 -6.43 1.19 15.45
CA HIS A 296 -7.02 0.60 16.65
C HIS A 296 -8.49 1.00 16.77
N ASN A 297 -9.26 0.25 17.56
CA ASN A 297 -10.55 0.71 18.03
C ASN A 297 -10.64 0.60 19.57
N ARG A 298 -11.40 1.50 20.22
CA ARG A 298 -11.44 1.61 21.69
C ARG A 298 -12.07 0.42 22.41
N ASN A 299 -12.84 -0.39 21.71
CA ASN A 299 -13.51 -1.56 22.29
C ASN A 299 -12.67 -2.84 22.22
N THR A 300 -11.45 -2.76 21.68
CA THR A 300 -10.58 -3.92 21.53
C THR A 300 -9.27 -3.73 22.31
N ASN A 301 -8.53 -4.83 22.46
CA ASN A 301 -7.16 -4.76 22.99
C ASN A 301 -6.32 -3.78 22.15
N PRO A 302 -5.50 -2.91 22.74
CA PRO A 302 -4.65 -1.95 22.02
C PRO A 302 -3.78 -2.56 20.90
N ILE A 303 -3.44 -3.85 21.02
CA ILE A 303 -2.67 -4.56 19.98
C ILE A 303 -3.54 -5.03 18.81
N HIS A 304 -4.88 -4.91 18.91
CA HIS A 304 -5.81 -5.33 17.89
C HIS A 304 -5.99 -4.23 16.84
N ARG A 305 -5.50 -4.48 15.63
CA ARG A 305 -5.50 -3.53 14.52
C ARG A 305 -6.35 -4.05 13.35
N PRO A 306 -7.66 -3.73 13.31
CA PRO A 306 -8.54 -4.08 12.20
C PRO A 306 -8.15 -3.37 10.90
N MET A 307 -8.53 -3.97 9.76
CA MET A 307 -8.33 -3.38 8.44
C MET A 307 -9.45 -2.38 8.12
N ILE A 308 -9.05 -1.21 7.70
CA ILE A 308 -9.91 -0.10 7.30
C ILE A 308 -9.78 0.13 5.79
N LEU A 309 -10.87 0.47 5.16
CA LEU A 309 -10.93 0.97 3.79
C LEU A 309 -11.59 2.34 3.79
N GLN A 310 -10.93 3.35 3.26
CA GLN A 310 -11.45 4.70 3.21
C GLN A 310 -11.30 5.31 1.83
N ASP A 311 -12.27 6.12 1.39
CA ASP A 311 -12.13 6.91 0.19
C ASP A 311 -11.09 8.02 0.41
N ILE A 312 -10.17 8.16 -0.55
CA ILE A 312 -9.18 9.23 -0.55
C ILE A 312 -9.57 10.29 -1.59
N LYS A 313 -9.57 11.54 -1.18
CA LYS A 313 -9.86 12.66 -2.06
C LYS A 313 -8.58 13.37 -2.46
N TRP A 314 -8.47 13.62 -3.76
CA TRP A 314 -7.36 14.38 -4.32
C TRP A 314 -7.83 15.80 -4.62
N ASP A 315 -7.09 16.78 -4.19
CA ASP A 315 -7.37 18.15 -4.56
C ASP A 315 -6.85 18.47 -5.99
N LYS A 316 -7.04 19.73 -6.44
CA LYS A 316 -6.64 20.13 -7.80
C LYS A 316 -5.14 20.11 -8.03
N GLU A 317 -4.37 20.11 -6.97
CA GLU A 317 -2.90 20.09 -7.02
C GLU A 317 -2.35 18.66 -6.85
N GLY A 318 -3.20 17.70 -6.47
CA GLY A 318 -2.92 16.28 -6.28
C GLY A 318 -2.69 15.87 -4.86
#